data_5af8c42726782aad0d95e0df9d52700c
#
_entry.id   5af8c42726782aad0d95e0df9d52700c
#
_cell.length_a   1.000
_cell.length_b   1.000
_cell.length_c   1.000
_cell.angle_alpha   90.00
_cell.angle_beta   90.00
_cell.angle_gamma   90.00
#
_symmetry.space_group_name_H-M   'P 1'
#
loop_
_entity.id
_entity.type
_entity.pdbx_description
1 polymer ?
#
loop_
_entity_poly.entity_id
_entity_poly.type
_entity_poly.pdbx_seq_one_letter_code
_entity_poly.pdbx_strand_id
1 'polypeptide(L)'
;MDDQSNIKTKSLLYGERIISESKIICFDNPNIERTYQISIALPEFTCKCPFSGYPDFAKLDIHYQPHKKVFELKSLKLYINKYRDKKISH
;
A
#
# COMPACT_ATOMS: atom_id res chain seq x y z
N MET A 1 5.63 5.48 -31.98
CA MET A 1 6.42 5.10 -31.26
C MET A 1 5.83 4.46 -30.17
N ASP A 2 6.38 3.58 -29.78
CA ASP A 2 5.86 3.02 -28.86
C ASP A 2 5.85 3.81 -27.77
N ASP A 3 4.95 3.67 -27.19
CA ASP A 3 4.71 4.16 -26.11
C ASP A 3 5.69 3.76 -25.10
N GLN A 4 6.39 4.68 -24.58
CA GLN A 4 7.33 4.40 -23.58
C GLN A 4 6.71 3.86 -22.36
N SER A 5 5.49 4.18 -22.02
CA SER A 5 4.84 3.65 -20.88
C SER A 5 4.55 2.18 -21.04
N ASN A 6 4.21 1.72 -22.23
CA ASN A 6 4.04 0.33 -22.49
C ASN A 6 5.34 -0.44 -22.39
N ILE A 7 6.43 0.11 -22.88
CA ILE A 7 7.72 -0.50 -22.78
C ILE A 7 8.11 -0.66 -21.31
N LYS A 8 7.92 0.40 -20.52
CA LYS A 8 8.20 0.36 -19.15
C LYS A 8 7.40 -0.69 -18.43
N THR A 9 6.12 -0.80 -18.70
CA THR A 9 5.26 -1.78 -18.07
C THR A 9 5.70 -3.20 -18.42
N LYS A 10 6.08 -3.42 -19.68
CA LYS A 10 6.52 -4.74 -20.11
C LYS A 10 7.84 -5.15 -19.46
N SER A 11 8.66 -4.19 -19.08
CA SER A 11 9.95 -4.50 -18.49
C SER A 11 9.88 -4.73 -16.99
N LEU A 12 8.74 -4.51 -16.35
CA LEU A 12 8.61 -4.72 -14.93
C LEU A 12 8.53 -6.20 -14.60
N LEU A 13 9.15 -6.59 -13.52
CA LEU A 13 8.98 -7.92 -12.99
C LEU A 13 7.56 -8.10 -12.49
N TYR A 14 7.13 -9.35 -12.39
CA TYR A 14 5.75 -9.66 -12.03
C TYR A 14 5.32 -8.99 -10.72
N GLY A 15 6.16 -9.09 -9.67
CA GLY A 15 5.84 -8.49 -8.39
C GLY A 15 5.81 -6.97 -8.44
N GLU A 16 6.72 -6.38 -9.19
CA GLU A 16 6.74 -4.94 -9.38
C GLU A 16 5.47 -4.45 -10.06
N ARG A 17 5.01 -5.19 -11.03
CA ARG A 17 3.80 -4.84 -11.75
C ARG A 17 2.57 -4.95 -10.84
N ILE A 18 2.49 -6.01 -10.05
CA ILE A 18 1.38 -6.18 -9.12
C ILE A 18 1.33 -5.02 -8.13
N ILE A 19 2.47 -4.61 -7.61
CA ILE A 19 2.54 -3.49 -6.69
C ILE A 19 2.10 -2.19 -7.38
N SER A 20 2.58 -1.95 -8.58
CA SER A 20 2.27 -0.70 -9.29
C SER A 20 0.79 -0.60 -9.64
N GLU A 21 0.13 -1.72 -9.83
CA GLU A 21 -1.29 -1.77 -10.20
C GLU A 21 -2.21 -1.93 -8.98
N SER A 22 -1.66 -2.07 -7.79
CA SER A 22 -2.46 -2.38 -6.62
C SER A 22 -3.35 -1.22 -6.21
N LYS A 23 -4.51 -1.56 -5.69
CA LYS A 23 -5.47 -0.60 -5.12
C LYS A 23 -5.94 -1.16 -3.81
N ILE A 24 -6.33 -0.29 -2.89
CA ILE A 24 -6.89 -0.74 -1.63
C ILE A 24 -8.27 -1.33 -1.91
N ILE A 25 -8.46 -2.56 -1.46
CA ILE A 25 -9.71 -3.28 -1.64
C ILE A 25 -10.41 -3.36 -0.29
N CYS A 26 -11.73 -3.20 -0.31
CA CYS A 26 -12.54 -3.36 0.88
C CYS A 26 -13.57 -4.44 0.62
N PHE A 27 -14.03 -5.07 1.68
CA PHE A 27 -15.12 -6.05 1.59
C PHE A 27 -16.18 -5.72 2.63
N ASP A 28 -17.35 -6.32 2.48
CA ASP A 28 -18.46 -6.03 3.38
C ASP A 28 -18.15 -6.55 4.78
N ASN A 29 -18.47 -5.71 5.78
CA ASN A 29 -18.25 -6.06 7.16
C ASN A 29 -19.23 -7.18 7.57
N PRO A 30 -18.73 -8.38 7.89
CA PRO A 30 -19.63 -9.50 8.26
C PRO A 30 -20.24 -9.33 9.64
N ASN A 31 -19.75 -8.38 10.44
CA ASN A 31 -20.24 -8.16 11.80
C ASN A 31 -20.73 -6.72 11.97
N ILE A 32 -21.53 -6.26 11.01
CA ILE A 32 -21.91 -4.84 10.96
C ILE A 32 -22.67 -4.38 12.20
N GLU A 33 -23.32 -5.30 12.89
CA GLU A 33 -24.08 -4.97 14.12
C GLU A 33 -23.23 -4.87 15.35
N ARG A 34 -21.96 -5.23 15.26
CA ARG A 34 -21.04 -5.18 16.41
C ARG A 34 -20.14 -3.95 16.31
N THR A 35 -19.86 -3.38 17.47
CA THR A 35 -18.88 -2.30 17.55
C THR A 35 -17.56 -2.93 17.97
N TYR A 36 -16.55 -2.80 17.10
CA TYR A 36 -15.23 -3.35 17.38
C TYR A 36 -14.17 -2.52 16.67
N GLN A 37 -12.95 -2.65 17.11
CA GLN A 37 -11.83 -1.90 16.55
C GLN A 37 -10.87 -2.86 15.87
N ILE A 38 -10.37 -2.47 14.72
CA ILE A 38 -9.34 -3.19 14.02
C ILE A 38 -8.03 -2.43 14.16
N SER A 39 -6.97 -3.14 14.52
CA SER A 39 -5.64 -2.58 14.60
C SER A 39 -4.73 -3.34 13.66
N ILE A 40 -4.04 -2.62 12.79
CA ILE A 40 -3.14 -3.22 11.81
C ILE A 40 -1.77 -2.60 12.00
N ALA A 41 -0.75 -3.44 12.14
CA ALA A 41 0.63 -2.99 12.23
C ALA A 41 1.34 -3.33 10.92
N LEU A 42 1.92 -2.33 10.27
CA LEU A 42 2.65 -2.49 9.02
C LEU A 42 4.07 -1.99 9.23
N PRO A 43 4.97 -2.84 9.69
CA PRO A 43 6.34 -2.43 10.04
C PRO A 43 7.25 -2.23 8.84
N GLU A 44 6.83 -2.66 7.66
CA GLU A 44 7.73 -2.62 6.50
C GLU A 44 7.52 -1.39 5.62
N PHE A 45 6.88 -0.34 6.07
CA PHE A 45 6.71 0.84 5.24
C PHE A 45 8.07 1.44 4.92
N THR A 46 8.32 1.68 3.66
CA THR A 46 9.59 2.21 3.17
C THR A 46 9.33 3.28 2.13
N CYS A 47 10.11 4.33 2.18
CA CYS A 47 10.13 5.37 1.14
C CYS A 47 11.55 5.90 1.06
N LYS A 48 11.77 6.92 0.25
CA LYS A 48 13.09 7.54 0.15
C LYS A 48 13.07 8.93 0.75
N CYS A 49 14.15 9.29 1.41
CA CYS A 49 14.29 10.64 1.93
C CYS A 49 14.39 11.61 0.75
N PRO A 50 13.60 12.69 0.73
CA PRO A 50 13.62 13.63 -0.39
C PRO A 50 14.92 14.40 -0.50
N PHE A 51 15.71 14.45 0.57
CA PHE A 51 16.96 15.20 0.55
C PHE A 51 18.15 14.32 0.20
N SER A 52 18.25 13.14 0.77
CA SER A 52 19.43 12.29 0.58
C SER A 52 19.20 11.18 -0.42
N GLY A 53 17.95 10.78 -0.65
CA GLY A 53 17.63 9.63 -1.47
C GLY A 53 17.85 8.31 -0.77
N TYR A 54 18.24 8.32 0.51
CA TYR A 54 18.42 7.08 1.25
C TYR A 54 17.07 6.45 1.59
N PRO A 55 17.05 5.13 1.75
CA PRO A 55 15.83 4.48 2.20
C PRO A 55 15.43 4.97 3.59
N ASP A 56 14.17 5.18 3.78
CA ASP A 56 13.62 5.66 5.03
C ASP A 56 12.53 4.68 5.45
N PHE A 57 12.58 4.24 6.69
CA PHE A 57 11.73 3.19 7.18
C PHE A 57 10.79 3.73 8.26
N ALA A 58 9.59 3.20 8.30
CA ALA A 58 8.64 3.55 9.34
C ALA A 58 7.70 2.39 9.58
N LYS A 59 7.10 2.38 10.76
CA LYS A 59 6.04 1.46 11.07
C LYS A 59 4.74 2.23 10.98
N LEU A 60 3.78 1.67 10.27
CA LEU A 60 2.45 2.24 10.21
C LEU A 60 1.55 1.45 11.15
N ASP A 61 0.85 2.17 12.03
CA ASP A 61 -0.15 1.58 12.89
C ASP A 61 -1.48 2.19 12.51
N ILE A 62 -2.39 1.35 12.05
CA ILE A 62 -3.71 1.80 11.61
C ILE A 62 -4.74 1.26 12.60
N HIS A 63 -5.53 2.16 13.16
CA HIS A 63 -6.58 1.81 14.09
C HIS A 63 -7.89 2.39 13.56
N TYR A 64 -8.89 1.56 13.40
CA TYR A 64 -10.17 2.07 12.92
C TYR A 64 -11.33 1.20 13.40
N GLN A 65 -12.50 1.79 13.43
CA GLN A 65 -13.71 1.09 13.77
C GLN A 65 -14.49 0.88 12.48
N PRO A 66 -14.59 -0.35 11.97
CA PRO A 66 -15.27 -0.58 10.72
C PRO A 66 -16.78 -0.38 10.86
N HIS A 67 -17.41 0.07 9.82
CA HIS A 67 -18.85 0.15 9.75
C HIS A 67 -19.36 -0.77 8.65
N LYS A 68 -19.55 -0.26 7.46
CA LYS A 68 -20.07 -1.09 6.34
C LYS A 68 -18.98 -1.88 5.66
N LYS A 69 -17.76 -1.39 5.67
CA LYS A 69 -16.64 -2.00 4.92
C LYS A 69 -15.44 -2.22 5.82
N VAL A 70 -14.66 -3.21 5.44
CA VAL A 70 -13.41 -3.56 6.09
C VAL A 70 -12.31 -3.60 5.03
N PHE A 71 -11.12 -3.10 5.35
CA PHE A 71 -9.99 -3.18 4.44
C PHE A 71 -9.50 -4.61 4.27
N GLU A 72 -9.16 -4.99 3.06
CA GLU A 72 -8.50 -6.26 2.82
C GLU A 72 -7.00 -6.08 3.07
N LEU A 73 -6.45 -6.90 3.97
CA LEU A 73 -5.08 -6.71 4.44
C LEU A 73 -4.04 -6.87 3.34
N LYS A 74 -4.21 -7.85 2.47
CA LYS A 74 -3.24 -8.08 1.39
C LYS A 74 -3.16 -6.89 0.45
N SER A 75 -4.30 -6.32 0.08
CA SER A 75 -4.33 -5.16 -0.81
C SER A 75 -3.69 -3.94 -0.15
N LEU A 76 -3.89 -3.79 1.15
CA LEU A 76 -3.29 -2.70 1.90
C LEU A 76 -1.77 -2.83 1.92
N LYS A 77 -1.26 -4.03 2.16
CA LYS A 77 0.18 -4.28 2.14
C LYS A 77 0.79 -4.02 0.77
N LEU A 78 0.13 -4.44 -0.29
CA LEU A 78 0.60 -4.16 -1.64
C LEU A 78 0.59 -2.67 -1.93
N TYR A 79 -0.45 -2.00 -1.49
CA TYR A 79 -0.60 -0.57 -1.75
C TYR A 79 0.52 0.25 -1.10
N ILE A 80 0.87 -0.04 0.14
CA ILE A 80 1.92 0.74 0.81
C ILE A 80 3.29 0.52 0.17
N ASN A 81 3.48 -0.59 -0.52
CA ASN A 81 4.74 -0.84 -1.21
C ASN A 81 4.94 0.06 -2.43
N LYS A 82 3.89 0.74 -2.89
CA LYS A 82 4.03 1.71 -3.98
C LYS A 82 4.97 2.85 -3.61
N TYR A 83 5.15 3.09 -2.32
CA TYR A 83 5.91 4.25 -1.86
C TYR A 83 7.38 3.96 -1.61
N ARG A 84 7.80 2.70 -1.74
CA ARG A 84 9.16 2.31 -1.37
C ARG A 84 10.26 3.04 -2.16
N ASP A 85 9.96 3.42 -3.40
CA ASP A 85 10.92 4.13 -4.23
C ASP A 85 10.56 5.61 -4.41
N LYS A 86 9.56 6.09 -3.69
CA LYS A 86 9.15 7.48 -3.79
C LYS A 86 9.82 8.31 -2.71
N LYS A 87 10.19 9.54 -3.06
CA LYS A 87 10.80 10.48 -2.13
C LYS A 87 9.71 11.18 -1.36
N ILE A 88 9.54 10.79 -0.10
CA ILE A 88 8.46 11.30 0.74
C ILE A 88 9.02 11.65 2.10
N SER A 89 8.61 12.79 2.62
CA SER A 89 8.95 13.20 3.98
C SER A 89 7.95 12.55 4.95
N HIS A 90 8.47 12.09 6.07
CA HIS A 90 7.61 11.51 7.09
C HIS A 90 6.84 12.57 7.89
#